data_28c7d85c7a2e52a37b7145b0d880c77c
#
_entry.id   28c7d85c7a2e52a37b7145b0d880c77c
#
_cell.length_a   1.000
_cell.length_b   1.000
_cell.length_c   1.000
_cell.angle_alpha   90.00
_cell.angle_beta   90.00
_cell.angle_gamma   90.00
#
_symmetry.space_group_name_H-M   'P 1'
#
loop_
_entity.id
_entity.type
_entity.pdbx_description
1 polymer ?
#
loop_
_entity_poly.entity_id
_entity_poly.type
_entity_poly.pdbx_seq_one_letter_code
_entity_poly.pdbx_strand_id
1 'polypeptide(L)'
;TLYYFLFKCLYHFDKDIFMKRNHLIYLKIMDLLKDGAFNRSSEYHTFVFSSLSLKEVQSRYVVLRNFIEKNHNLIFFTDKRSPKVKSIIKNNLTECLFYDKFKKIQLRIKTKSFILRDNTEIRKYWDKVPLESRKSYSTKLAPSSIIDNKNKCNEKEYLSDKNDFSNFCVVENYIREIDFLSLITDTHERMKIIIENNQIKIKELIP
;
A
#
# COMPACT_ATOMS: atom_id res chain seq x y z
N THR A 1 -34.27 28.21 28.64
CA THR A 1 -33.06 28.83 28.03
C THR A 1 -31.78 28.13 28.52
N LEU A 2 -31.71 27.73 29.81
CA LEU A 2 -30.52 27.06 30.40
C LEU A 2 -30.29 25.64 29.84
N TYR A 3 -31.35 24.87 29.61
CA TYR A 3 -31.33 23.52 29.05
C TYR A 3 -30.80 23.51 27.62
N TYR A 4 -31.16 24.51 26.81
CA TYR A 4 -30.70 24.65 25.44
C TYR A 4 -29.19 24.99 25.37
N PHE A 5 -28.72 25.78 26.35
CA PHE A 5 -27.30 26.17 26.42
C PHE A 5 -26.43 25.00 26.90
N LEU A 6 -26.88 24.22 27.92
CA LEU A 6 -26.24 23.01 28.40
C LEU A 6 -26.18 21.93 27.30
N PHE A 7 -27.26 21.72 26.56
CA PHE A 7 -27.31 20.76 25.45
C PHE A 7 -26.34 21.15 24.31
N LYS A 8 -26.25 22.44 24.00
CA LYS A 8 -25.34 22.97 22.98
C LYS A 8 -23.87 22.88 23.43
N CYS A 9 -23.56 23.08 24.71
CA CYS A 9 -22.22 22.92 25.28
C CYS A 9 -21.79 21.44 25.28
N LEU A 10 -22.66 20.53 25.75
CA LEU A 10 -22.39 19.08 25.72
C LEU A 10 -22.20 18.57 24.30
N TYR A 11 -23.04 19.01 23.37
CA TYR A 11 -22.91 18.61 21.94
C TYR A 11 -21.62 19.11 21.29
N HIS A 12 -21.14 20.32 21.63
CA HIS A 12 -19.85 20.82 21.16
C HIS A 12 -18.68 20.07 21.80
N PHE A 13 -18.75 19.78 23.08
CA PHE A 13 -17.73 19.05 23.83
C PHE A 13 -17.56 17.62 23.30
N ASP A 14 -18.66 16.91 23.04
CA ASP A 14 -18.66 15.56 22.46
C ASP A 14 -18.09 15.57 21.03
N LYS A 15 -18.41 16.61 20.24
CA LYS A 15 -17.91 16.76 18.88
C LYS A 15 -16.40 17.02 18.84
N ASP A 16 -15.86 17.79 19.77
CA ASP A 16 -14.44 18.08 19.87
C ASP A 16 -13.63 16.85 20.30
N ILE A 17 -14.16 16.08 21.26
CA ILE A 17 -13.56 14.80 21.68
C ILE A 17 -13.56 13.81 20.52
N PHE A 18 -14.67 13.70 19.81
CA PHE A 18 -14.83 12.85 18.64
C PHE A 18 -13.83 13.20 17.53
N MET A 19 -13.70 14.50 17.21
CA MET A 19 -12.74 14.97 16.21
C MET A 19 -11.29 14.66 16.61
N LYS A 20 -10.93 14.86 17.89
CA LYS A 20 -9.60 14.53 18.41
C LYS A 20 -9.30 13.02 18.32
N ARG A 21 -10.26 12.15 18.70
CA ARG A 21 -10.12 10.69 18.62
C ARG A 21 -9.89 10.24 17.17
N ASN A 22 -10.70 10.69 16.24
CA ASN A 22 -10.61 10.32 14.84
C ASN A 22 -9.27 10.75 14.23
N HIS A 23 -8.79 11.94 14.61
CA HIS A 23 -7.47 12.41 14.20
C HIS A 23 -6.34 11.54 14.77
N LEU A 24 -6.42 11.11 16.02
CA LEU A 24 -5.43 10.22 16.62
C LEU A 24 -5.37 8.86 15.91
N ILE A 25 -6.51 8.29 15.51
CA ILE A 25 -6.55 7.05 14.74
C ILE A 25 -5.91 7.24 13.36
N TYR A 26 -6.19 8.35 12.70
CA TYR A 26 -5.52 8.68 11.43
C TYR A 26 -3.99 8.74 11.61
N LEU A 27 -3.49 9.45 12.61
CA LEU A 27 -2.05 9.51 12.89
C LEU A 27 -1.46 8.13 13.17
N LYS A 28 -2.16 7.31 13.98
CA LYS A 28 -1.76 5.92 14.23
C LYS A 28 -1.63 5.11 12.94
N ILE A 29 -2.56 5.26 12.00
CA ILE A 29 -2.47 4.56 10.70
C ILE A 29 -1.25 5.02 9.93
N MET A 30 -0.96 6.33 9.89
CA MET A 30 0.22 6.86 9.21
C MET A 30 1.51 6.29 9.82
N ASP A 31 1.60 6.19 11.15
CA ASP A 31 2.76 5.62 11.84
C ASP A 31 2.90 4.11 11.57
N LEU A 32 1.80 3.34 11.51
CA LEU A 32 1.84 1.92 11.14
C LEU A 32 2.37 1.73 9.71
N LEU A 33 1.96 2.56 8.77
CA LEU A 33 2.45 2.51 7.38
C LEU A 33 3.93 2.92 7.28
N LYS A 34 4.37 3.91 8.07
CA LYS A 34 5.80 4.27 8.18
C LYS A 34 6.61 3.09 8.73
N ASP A 35 6.18 2.52 9.87
CA ASP A 35 6.84 1.37 10.47
C ASP A 35 6.97 0.22 9.45
N GLY A 36 5.88 -0.12 8.73
CA GLY A 36 5.89 -1.15 7.70
C GLY A 36 6.90 -0.91 6.58
N ALA A 37 7.20 0.35 6.24
CA ALA A 37 8.19 0.67 5.22
C ALA A 37 9.64 0.41 5.65
N PHE A 38 9.96 0.54 6.94
CA PHE A 38 11.33 0.46 7.46
C PHE A 38 11.60 -0.80 8.27
N ASN A 39 10.61 -1.30 9.01
CA ASN A 39 10.74 -2.44 9.91
C ASN A 39 10.27 -3.73 9.23
N ARG A 40 11.23 -4.61 8.91
CA ARG A 40 10.94 -5.91 8.25
C ARG A 40 10.11 -6.86 9.12
N SER A 41 10.10 -6.67 10.44
CA SER A 41 9.33 -7.48 11.38
C SER A 41 7.91 -6.94 11.59
N SER A 42 7.57 -5.79 11.00
CA SER A 42 6.24 -5.21 11.08
C SER A 42 5.22 -6.03 10.28
N GLU A 43 4.04 -6.26 10.84
CA GLU A 43 2.91 -6.86 10.10
C GLU A 43 2.46 -5.99 8.91
N TYR A 44 2.86 -4.71 8.89
CA TYR A 44 2.60 -3.78 7.79
C TYR A 44 3.71 -3.77 6.72
N HIS A 45 4.79 -4.59 6.89
CA HIS A 45 5.88 -4.67 5.91
C HIS A 45 5.45 -5.33 4.60
N THR A 46 4.52 -6.28 4.67
CA THR A 46 3.94 -6.94 3.50
C THR A 46 2.44 -6.72 3.45
N PHE A 47 1.91 -6.61 2.24
CA PHE A 47 0.47 -6.43 2.05
C PHE A 47 -0.02 -7.16 0.80
N VAL A 48 -1.32 -7.44 0.78
CA VAL A 48 -1.99 -7.96 -0.41
C VAL A 48 -2.30 -6.80 -1.34
N PHE A 49 -1.72 -6.82 -2.52
CA PHE A 49 -2.00 -5.87 -3.60
C PHE A 49 -2.96 -6.50 -4.59
N SER A 50 -4.09 -5.86 -4.82
CA SER A 50 -5.13 -6.29 -5.75
C SER A 50 -5.23 -5.34 -6.94
N SER A 51 -5.25 -5.90 -8.14
CA SER A 51 -5.39 -5.17 -9.41
C SER A 51 -6.37 -5.89 -10.34
N LEU A 52 -7.07 -5.12 -11.17
CA LEU A 52 -7.99 -5.67 -12.15
C LEU A 52 -7.24 -6.01 -13.44
N SER A 53 -7.29 -7.28 -13.86
CA SER A 53 -6.78 -7.74 -15.15
C SER A 53 -7.95 -8.16 -16.02
N LEU A 54 -8.24 -7.38 -17.06
CA LEU A 54 -9.41 -7.61 -17.94
C LEU A 54 -10.71 -7.68 -17.13
N LYS A 55 -11.19 -8.90 -16.82
CA LYS A 55 -12.43 -9.15 -16.08
C LYS A 55 -12.19 -9.77 -14.70
N GLU A 56 -10.94 -10.00 -14.31
CA GLU A 56 -10.57 -10.74 -13.10
C GLU A 56 -9.78 -9.87 -12.13
N VAL A 57 -10.08 -10.01 -10.84
CA VAL A 57 -9.27 -9.45 -9.77
C VAL A 57 -8.10 -10.39 -9.52
N GLN A 58 -6.90 -9.85 -9.56
CA GLN A 58 -5.68 -10.58 -9.24
C GLN A 58 -5.05 -10.00 -7.98
N SER A 59 -4.84 -10.87 -6.98
CA SER A 59 -4.26 -10.51 -5.68
C SER A 59 -2.94 -11.25 -5.45
N ARG A 60 -1.96 -10.58 -4.82
CA ARG A 60 -0.66 -11.13 -4.45
C ARG A 60 -0.04 -10.35 -3.31
N TYR A 61 0.84 -10.99 -2.56
CA TYR A 61 1.66 -10.28 -1.58
C TYR A 61 2.74 -9.45 -2.28
N VAL A 62 2.95 -8.24 -1.77
CA VAL A 62 4.07 -7.35 -2.14
C VAL A 62 4.67 -6.75 -0.88
N VAL A 63 5.89 -6.24 -0.97
CA VAL A 63 6.63 -5.65 0.14
C VAL A 63 6.53 -4.14 0.08
N LEU A 64 6.09 -3.51 1.16
CA LEU A 64 6.12 -2.06 1.30
C LEU A 64 7.58 -1.59 1.40
N ARG A 65 8.02 -0.80 0.44
CA ARG A 65 9.41 -0.33 0.33
C ARG A 65 9.61 1.10 0.78
N ASN A 66 8.55 1.89 0.69
CA ASN A 66 8.52 3.26 1.19
C ASN A 66 7.07 3.70 1.41
N PHE A 67 6.88 4.65 2.31
CA PHE A 67 5.65 5.39 2.47
C PHE A 67 5.98 6.89 2.52
N ILE A 68 5.48 7.63 1.54
CA ILE A 68 5.65 9.08 1.45
C ILE A 68 4.39 9.74 2.01
N GLU A 69 4.43 10.08 3.31
CA GLU A 69 3.27 10.61 4.04
C GLU A 69 2.73 11.90 3.41
N LYS A 70 3.60 12.80 2.98
CA LYS A 70 3.20 14.11 2.42
C LYS A 70 2.16 14.02 1.32
N ASN A 71 2.22 12.97 0.49
CA ASN A 71 1.28 12.75 -0.62
C ASN A 71 0.57 11.39 -0.52
N HIS A 72 0.58 10.76 0.67
CA HIS A 72 -0.10 9.50 0.97
C HIS A 72 0.22 8.40 -0.06
N ASN A 73 1.50 8.20 -0.36
CA ASN A 73 1.94 7.31 -1.42
C ASN A 73 2.67 6.08 -0.86
N LEU A 74 2.11 4.89 -1.11
CA LEU A 74 2.72 3.60 -0.80
C LEU A 74 3.56 3.13 -1.99
N ILE A 75 4.80 2.71 -1.75
CA ILE A 75 5.72 2.30 -2.82
C ILE A 75 6.10 0.83 -2.64
N PHE A 76 5.99 0.06 -3.72
CA PHE A 76 6.57 -1.27 -3.81
C PHE A 76 7.35 -1.45 -5.10
N PHE A 77 8.23 -2.47 -5.13
CA PHE A 77 9.05 -2.79 -6.30
C PHE A 77 8.55 -4.07 -6.95
N THR A 78 8.71 -4.14 -8.27
CA THR A 78 8.37 -5.31 -9.05
C THR A 78 9.22 -5.39 -10.32
N ASP A 79 9.09 -6.46 -11.07
CA ASP A 79 9.62 -6.56 -12.43
C ASP A 79 8.64 -5.92 -13.41
N LYS A 80 9.12 -5.04 -14.32
CA LYS A 80 8.27 -4.33 -15.27
C LYS A 80 7.54 -5.26 -16.26
N ARG A 81 8.05 -6.47 -16.47
CA ARG A 81 7.46 -7.50 -17.35
C ARG A 81 6.32 -8.26 -16.66
N SER A 82 6.17 -8.09 -15.34
CA SER A 82 5.15 -8.76 -14.54
C SER A 82 3.72 -8.42 -15.01
N PRO A 83 2.78 -9.40 -15.03
CA PRO A 83 1.39 -9.18 -15.43
C PRO A 83 0.71 -8.01 -14.71
N LYS A 84 1.02 -7.79 -13.41
CA LYS A 84 0.45 -6.68 -12.63
C LYS A 84 0.77 -5.30 -13.19
N VAL A 85 1.94 -5.13 -13.81
CA VAL A 85 2.34 -3.86 -14.45
C VAL A 85 1.42 -3.58 -15.65
N LYS A 86 1.14 -4.59 -16.47
CA LYS A 86 0.18 -4.47 -17.58
C LYS A 86 -1.22 -4.14 -17.08
N SER A 87 -1.63 -4.73 -15.96
CA SER A 87 -2.94 -4.45 -15.32
C SER A 87 -3.03 -3.01 -14.86
N ILE A 88 -2.01 -2.49 -14.16
CA ILE A 88 -1.95 -1.11 -13.66
C ILE A 88 -2.01 -0.10 -14.81
N ILE A 89 -1.30 -0.37 -15.92
CA ILE A 89 -1.30 0.52 -17.09
C ILE A 89 -2.72 0.60 -17.71
N LYS A 90 -3.45 -0.51 -17.73
CA LYS A 90 -4.81 -0.57 -18.30
C LYS A 90 -5.86 0.01 -17.35
N ASN A 91 -5.74 -0.29 -16.07
CA ASN A 91 -6.65 0.19 -15.03
C ASN A 91 -5.85 0.45 -13.76
N ASN A 92 -5.72 1.71 -13.40
CA ASN A 92 -4.92 2.14 -12.26
C ASN A 92 -5.68 2.11 -10.93
N LEU A 93 -6.93 1.67 -10.90
CA LEU A 93 -7.68 1.47 -9.66
C LEU A 93 -7.24 0.15 -9.02
N THR A 94 -6.74 0.24 -7.81
CA THR A 94 -6.15 -0.88 -7.08
C THR A 94 -6.53 -0.82 -5.61
N GLU A 95 -6.31 -1.92 -4.91
CA GLU A 95 -6.53 -1.99 -3.46
C GLU A 95 -5.33 -2.67 -2.77
N CYS A 96 -4.94 -2.13 -1.61
CA CYS A 96 -3.93 -2.66 -0.73
C CYS A 96 -4.60 -3.11 0.56
N LEU A 97 -4.39 -4.36 0.96
CA LEU A 97 -4.94 -4.92 2.20
C LEU A 97 -3.79 -5.27 3.15
N PHE A 98 -3.80 -4.67 4.34
CA PHE A 98 -2.94 -5.00 5.46
C PHE A 98 -3.77 -5.63 6.58
N TYR A 99 -3.17 -6.57 7.29
CA TYR A 99 -3.77 -7.18 8.46
C TYR A 99 -2.73 -7.47 9.53
N ASP A 100 -2.90 -6.85 10.69
CA ASP A 100 -2.11 -7.11 11.89
C ASP A 100 -2.88 -8.10 12.77
N LYS A 101 -2.43 -9.35 12.78
CA LYS A 101 -3.07 -10.44 13.55
C LYS A 101 -2.97 -10.28 15.07
N PHE A 102 -1.94 -9.59 15.54
CA PHE A 102 -1.72 -9.36 16.97
C PHE A 102 -2.58 -8.21 17.48
N LYS A 103 -2.61 -7.11 16.73
CA LYS A 103 -3.45 -5.95 17.06
C LYS A 103 -4.88 -6.08 16.51
N LYS A 104 -5.19 -7.16 15.77
CA LYS A 104 -6.50 -7.37 15.12
C LYS A 104 -6.97 -6.13 14.34
N ILE A 105 -6.04 -5.49 13.63
CA ILE A 105 -6.30 -4.29 12.83
C ILE A 105 -6.23 -4.66 11.35
N GLN A 106 -7.26 -4.28 10.60
CA GLN A 106 -7.31 -4.38 9.14
C GLN A 106 -7.31 -2.98 8.52
N LEU A 107 -6.48 -2.79 7.50
CA LEU A 107 -6.52 -1.60 6.64
C LEU A 107 -6.83 -2.04 5.20
N ARG A 108 -7.97 -1.65 4.67
CA ARG A 108 -8.28 -1.73 3.24
C ARG A 108 -8.07 -0.37 2.62
N ILE A 109 -7.11 -0.25 1.74
CA ILE A 109 -6.67 1.02 1.19
C ILE A 109 -6.91 1.04 -0.31
N LYS A 110 -7.90 1.82 -0.77
CA LYS A 110 -8.14 2.05 -2.19
C LYS A 110 -7.13 3.07 -2.71
N THR A 111 -6.48 2.72 -3.80
CA THR A 111 -5.41 3.52 -4.38
C THR A 111 -5.62 3.79 -5.87
N LYS A 112 -4.93 4.82 -6.37
CA LYS A 112 -4.57 4.93 -7.80
C LYS A 112 -3.11 4.60 -7.93
N SER A 113 -2.79 3.57 -8.72
CA SER A 113 -1.42 3.09 -8.91
C SER A 113 -0.85 3.57 -10.23
N PHE A 114 0.42 3.97 -10.19
CA PHE A 114 1.17 4.42 -11.37
C PHE A 114 2.54 3.77 -11.41
N ILE A 115 3.06 3.64 -12.60
CA ILE A 115 4.43 3.18 -12.82
C ILE A 115 5.31 4.42 -12.89
N LEU A 116 6.30 4.50 -12.00
CA LEU A 116 7.29 5.56 -12.02
C LEU A 116 8.09 5.51 -13.32
N ARG A 117 8.22 6.66 -14.01
CA ARG A 117 8.86 6.74 -15.33
C ARG A 117 10.18 7.47 -15.31
N ASP A 118 10.44 8.28 -14.31
CA ASP A 118 11.68 9.03 -14.19
C ASP A 118 12.84 8.11 -13.84
N ASN A 119 13.77 7.94 -14.79
CA ASN A 119 14.92 7.05 -14.64
C ASN A 119 15.85 7.49 -13.49
N THR A 120 15.95 8.79 -13.21
CA THR A 120 16.78 9.32 -12.14
C THR A 120 16.19 8.90 -10.78
N GLU A 121 14.88 9.03 -10.60
CA GLU A 121 14.20 8.58 -9.40
C GLU A 121 14.19 7.05 -9.27
N ILE A 122 13.99 6.30 -10.37
CA ILE A 122 14.08 4.83 -10.38
C ILE A 122 15.47 4.40 -9.93
N ARG A 123 16.54 5.07 -10.40
CA ARG A 123 17.92 4.77 -10.00
C ARG A 123 18.15 4.96 -8.52
N LYS A 124 17.60 6.01 -7.91
CA LYS A 124 17.69 6.24 -6.46
C LYS A 124 17.06 5.10 -5.65
N TYR A 125 15.96 4.50 -6.14
CA TYR A 125 15.37 3.33 -5.51
C TYR A 125 16.22 2.08 -5.76
N TRP A 126 16.74 1.89 -6.97
CA TRP A 126 17.59 0.77 -7.31
C TRP A 126 18.85 0.71 -6.45
N ASP A 127 19.49 1.82 -6.22
CA ASP A 127 20.72 1.90 -5.43
C ASP A 127 20.50 1.48 -3.95
N LYS A 128 19.27 1.57 -3.46
CA LYS A 128 18.87 1.09 -2.12
C LYS A 128 18.52 -0.41 -2.09
N VAL A 129 18.38 -1.06 -3.25
CA VAL A 129 18.08 -2.50 -3.31
C VAL A 129 19.35 -3.28 -2.96
N PRO A 130 19.32 -4.17 -1.93
CA PRO A 130 20.46 -5.01 -1.62
C PRO A 130 20.88 -5.87 -2.82
N LEU A 131 22.18 -6.05 -3.02
CA LEU A 131 22.75 -6.77 -4.17
C LEU A 131 22.15 -8.17 -4.37
N GLU A 132 21.93 -8.89 -3.28
CA GLU A 132 21.29 -10.21 -3.30
C GLU A 132 19.87 -10.17 -3.88
N SER A 133 19.12 -9.12 -3.56
CA SER A 133 17.74 -8.93 -4.04
C SER A 133 17.67 -8.48 -5.51
N ARG A 134 18.75 -7.89 -6.05
CA ARG A 134 18.82 -7.45 -7.45
C ARG A 134 18.72 -8.61 -8.45
N LYS A 135 19.18 -9.81 -8.05
CA LYS A 135 19.07 -11.04 -8.85
C LYS A 135 17.63 -11.31 -9.32
N SER A 136 16.63 -10.97 -8.51
CA SER A 136 15.21 -11.15 -8.85
C SER A 136 14.76 -10.34 -10.07
N TYR A 137 15.49 -9.30 -10.46
CA TYR A 137 15.19 -8.43 -11.60
C TYR A 137 16.08 -8.72 -12.81
N SER A 138 17.10 -9.57 -12.64
CA SER A 138 18.11 -9.90 -13.68
C SER A 138 17.83 -11.22 -14.38
N THR A 139 16.66 -11.84 -14.18
CA THR A 139 16.30 -13.11 -14.85
C THR A 139 15.99 -12.88 -16.32
N LYS A 140 16.41 -13.80 -17.21
CA LYS A 140 16.08 -13.75 -18.65
C LYS A 140 14.57 -13.87 -18.88
N LEU A 141 13.92 -14.83 -18.22
CA LEU A 141 12.48 -15.02 -18.31
C LEU A 141 11.72 -14.04 -17.42
N ALA A 142 10.60 -13.56 -17.93
CA ALA A 142 9.70 -12.69 -17.18
C ALA A 142 9.01 -13.47 -16.02
N PRO A 143 8.66 -12.81 -14.91
CA PRO A 143 7.83 -13.44 -13.88
C PRO A 143 6.52 -13.97 -14.47
N SER A 144 6.11 -15.16 -14.00
CA SER A 144 4.92 -15.89 -14.47
C SER A 144 5.02 -16.44 -15.90
N SER A 145 6.23 -16.53 -16.48
CA SER A 145 6.43 -17.27 -17.72
C SER A 145 6.20 -18.76 -17.51
N ILE A 146 5.61 -19.43 -18.51
CA ILE A 146 5.47 -20.88 -18.50
C ILE A 146 6.86 -21.48 -18.72
N ILE A 147 7.23 -22.42 -17.86
CA ILE A 147 8.45 -23.19 -17.98
C ILE A 147 8.10 -24.49 -18.73
N ASP A 148 8.61 -24.63 -19.93
CA ASP A 148 8.50 -25.86 -20.72
C ASP A 148 9.86 -26.58 -20.75
N ASN A 149 9.89 -27.81 -21.32
CA ASN A 149 11.11 -28.57 -21.42
C ASN A 149 12.21 -27.91 -22.27
N LYS A 150 11.85 -26.94 -23.15
CA LYS A 150 12.79 -26.19 -23.97
C LYS A 150 13.44 -25.05 -23.18
N ASN A 151 12.74 -24.52 -22.17
CA ASN A 151 13.18 -23.38 -21.35
C ASN A 151 13.85 -23.80 -20.04
N LYS A 152 13.80 -25.11 -19.69
CA LYS A 152 14.28 -25.64 -18.40
C LYS A 152 15.76 -25.35 -18.12
N CYS A 153 16.58 -25.33 -19.16
CA CYS A 153 18.02 -25.03 -19.04
C CYS A 153 18.30 -23.53 -18.76
N ASN A 154 17.33 -22.65 -19.03
CA ASN A 154 17.51 -21.18 -18.98
C ASN A 154 16.86 -20.55 -17.74
N GLU A 155 16.25 -21.34 -16.86
CA GLU A 155 15.50 -20.85 -15.69
C GLU A 155 16.33 -19.95 -14.76
N LYS A 156 17.63 -20.19 -14.68
CA LYS A 156 18.55 -19.47 -13.79
C LYS A 156 19.57 -18.61 -14.53
N GLU A 157 19.39 -18.41 -15.84
CA GLU A 157 20.25 -17.48 -16.53
C GLU A 157 19.92 -16.05 -16.16
N TYR A 158 20.88 -15.43 -15.50
CA TYR A 158 20.83 -14.00 -15.14
C TYR A 158 21.44 -13.18 -16.26
N LEU A 159 20.95 -11.95 -16.42
CA LEU A 159 21.63 -10.97 -17.24
C LEU A 159 23.03 -10.73 -16.65
N SER A 160 24.04 -10.58 -17.51
CA SER A 160 25.45 -10.53 -17.12
C SER A 160 25.79 -9.30 -16.26
N ASP A 161 25.02 -8.21 -16.37
CA ASP A 161 25.26 -6.98 -15.63
C ASP A 161 24.38 -6.94 -14.37
N LYS A 162 25.04 -7.06 -13.21
CA LYS A 162 24.40 -6.92 -11.88
C LYS A 162 23.87 -5.52 -11.58
N ASN A 163 24.28 -4.51 -12.37
CA ASN A 163 23.86 -3.13 -12.24
C ASN A 163 22.72 -2.79 -13.21
N ASP A 164 22.33 -3.71 -14.09
CA ASP A 164 21.21 -3.51 -14.99
C ASP A 164 19.88 -3.50 -14.22
N PHE A 165 19.25 -2.34 -14.19
CA PHE A 165 17.91 -2.15 -13.65
C PHE A 165 16.82 -2.08 -14.71
N SER A 166 17.12 -2.56 -15.93
CA SER A 166 16.21 -2.49 -17.07
C SER A 166 14.83 -3.13 -16.84
N ASN A 167 14.77 -4.17 -15.99
CA ASN A 167 13.53 -4.83 -15.59
C ASN A 167 12.97 -4.34 -14.24
N PHE A 168 13.72 -3.51 -13.51
CA PHE A 168 13.26 -2.97 -12.24
C PHE A 168 12.14 -1.97 -12.46
N CYS A 169 11.13 -2.04 -11.62
CA CYS A 169 9.94 -1.21 -11.73
C CYS A 169 9.49 -0.76 -10.34
N VAL A 170 9.27 0.53 -10.20
CA VAL A 170 8.72 1.17 -9.01
C VAL A 170 7.24 1.46 -9.25
N VAL A 171 6.40 0.99 -8.34
CA VAL A 171 4.95 1.25 -8.37
C VAL A 171 4.60 2.19 -7.24
N GLU A 172 3.99 3.30 -7.60
CA GLU A 172 3.45 4.32 -6.71
C GLU A 172 1.96 4.13 -6.54
N ASN A 173 1.47 4.10 -5.29
CA ASN A 173 0.08 3.84 -4.97
C ASN A 173 -0.46 5.00 -4.12
N TYR A 174 -1.09 5.96 -4.76
CA TYR A 174 -1.67 7.13 -4.11
C TYR A 174 -2.97 6.77 -3.43
N ILE A 175 -3.02 6.92 -2.12
CA ILE A 175 -4.17 6.58 -1.28
C ILE A 175 -5.32 7.53 -1.58
N ARG A 176 -6.51 6.97 -1.77
CA ARG A 176 -7.76 7.71 -1.95
C ARG A 176 -8.72 7.52 -0.78
N GLU A 177 -8.76 6.29 -0.25
CA GLU A 177 -9.66 5.91 0.83
C GLU A 177 -8.97 4.85 1.70
N ILE A 178 -9.10 4.96 3.00
CA ILE A 178 -8.71 3.93 3.96
C ILE A 178 -9.97 3.49 4.71
N ASP A 179 -10.27 2.20 4.68
CA ASP A 179 -11.26 1.55 5.55
C ASP A 179 -10.47 0.85 6.67
N PHE A 180 -10.51 1.45 7.85
CA PHE A 180 -9.88 0.95 9.06
C PHE A 180 -10.90 0.15 9.86
N LEU A 181 -10.54 -1.07 10.26
CA LEU A 181 -11.30 -1.91 11.17
C LEU A 181 -10.38 -2.39 12.29
N SER A 182 -10.79 -2.18 13.54
CA SER A 182 -10.15 -2.69 14.74
C SER A 182 -11.09 -3.59 15.52
N LEU A 183 -10.60 -4.79 15.86
CA LEU A 183 -11.34 -5.83 16.59
C LEU A 183 -10.72 -6.10 17.97
N ILE A 184 -10.00 -5.12 18.55
CA ILE A 184 -9.22 -5.30 19.79
C ILE A 184 -10.12 -5.34 21.04
N THR A 185 -11.21 -4.59 21.03
CA THR A 185 -12.12 -4.40 22.18
C THR A 185 -13.47 -5.05 21.89
N ASP A 186 -14.29 -5.24 22.91
CA ASP A 186 -15.68 -5.69 22.78
C ASP A 186 -16.51 -4.74 21.91
N THR A 187 -16.10 -3.47 21.84
CA THR A 187 -16.64 -2.49 20.89
C THR A 187 -15.69 -2.38 19.69
N HIS A 188 -16.04 -3.07 18.63
CA HIS A 188 -15.30 -2.96 17.37
C HIS A 188 -15.34 -1.53 16.85
N GLU A 189 -14.23 -1.07 16.24
CA GLU A 189 -14.14 0.27 15.66
C GLU A 189 -13.94 0.18 14.16
N ARG A 190 -14.75 0.90 13.39
CA ARG A 190 -14.57 1.01 11.95
C ARG A 190 -14.68 2.43 11.47
N MET A 191 -13.74 2.85 10.65
CA MET A 191 -13.68 4.20 10.11
C MET A 191 -13.34 4.17 8.63
N LYS A 192 -13.92 5.13 7.92
CA LYS A 192 -13.55 5.46 6.55
C LYS A 192 -12.85 6.80 6.52
N ILE A 193 -11.65 6.84 5.98
CA ILE A 193 -10.85 8.04 5.78
C ILE A 193 -10.76 8.28 4.28
N ILE A 194 -11.25 9.40 3.82
CA ILE A 194 -11.24 9.79 2.40
C ILE A 194 -10.21 10.90 2.24
N ILE A 195 -9.30 10.73 1.29
CA ILE A 195 -8.21 11.67 0.99
C ILE A 195 -8.44 12.21 -0.42
N GLU A 196 -8.83 13.48 -0.50
CA GLU A 196 -9.12 14.17 -1.75
C GLU A 196 -8.55 15.60 -1.70
N ASN A 197 -7.78 16.00 -2.71
CA ASN A 197 -7.22 17.35 -2.84
C ASN A 197 -6.51 17.84 -1.56
N ASN A 198 -5.70 16.97 -0.92
CA ASN A 198 -5.03 17.22 0.36
C ASN A 198 -5.99 17.50 1.54
N GLN A 199 -7.26 17.22 1.38
CA GLN A 199 -8.24 17.27 2.46
C GLN A 199 -8.53 15.86 2.96
N ILE A 200 -8.64 15.72 4.28
CA ILE A 200 -8.94 14.47 4.96
C ILE A 200 -10.34 14.56 5.55
N LYS A 201 -11.22 13.65 5.13
CA LYS A 201 -12.59 13.50 5.68
C LYS A 201 -12.68 12.15 6.37
N ILE A 202 -13.08 12.13 7.63
CA ILE A 202 -13.23 10.91 8.42
C ILE A 202 -14.70 10.68 8.71
N LYS A 203 -15.15 9.43 8.53
CA LYS A 203 -16.50 8.97 8.85
C LYS A 203 -16.40 7.69 9.67
N GLU A 204 -17.17 7.61 10.76
CA GLU A 204 -17.36 6.34 11.44
C GLU A 204 -18.33 5.46 10.67
N LEU A 205 -18.10 4.16 10.75
CA LEU A 205 -18.93 3.13 10.14
C LEU A 205 -19.34 2.13 11.21
N ILE A 206 -20.43 1.43 10.98
CA ILE A 206 -20.76 0.23 11.75
C ILE A 206 -19.73 -0.85 11.38
N PRO A 207 -19.11 -1.52 12.38
CA PRO A 207 -18.14 -2.58 12.16
C PRO A 207 -18.66 -3.76 11.35
#